data_db9995f8692b93e4c1bd4ac0e02d4958
#
_entry.id   db9995f8692b93e4c1bd4ac0e02d4958
#
_cell.length_a   1.000
_cell.length_b   1.000
_cell.length_c   1.000
_cell.angle_alpha   90.00
_cell.angle_beta   90.00
_cell.angle_gamma   90.00
#
_symmetry.space_group_name_H-M   'P 1'
#
loop_
_entity.id
_entity.type
_entity.pdbx_description
1 polymer ?
#
loop_
_entity_poly.entity_id
_entity_poly.type
_entity_poly.pdbx_seq_one_letter_code
_entity_poly.pdbx_strand_id
1 'polypeptide(L)'
;MSEALALGFSEEKRSDVGIAATEAATNIFLHGRGGELLICPSKAGEDVCLDLMALDSGPGISDITRAMQDGFSTIGTAGQGLGAIGRLADDSSIFSAPDKGTVYWCRFLSSGSRERFRTGIINLAIKEETVSGDSYLIVRHEARTVFMVVDGLGHGAGATEAAQEAVKTVERYANRSSAEIIEHTHDELKKTRGAAMSLAIVDHNQKTLTYAGIGNVTGMIVAPGASKSLITQNGTLGAALPRSPQEFVQAIAPSSTLIMFSDGLNSRVGLTAYPGLINRPAPLIAGVLYRDFSRRRDDATILVAPLEGNA
;
A
#
# COMPACT_ATOMS: atom_id res chain seq x y z
N MET A 1 -19.44 -5.24 4.39
CA MET A 1 -20.33 -6.29 3.80
C MET A 1 -20.49 -6.10 2.30
N SER A 2 -20.85 -4.92 1.78
CA SER A 2 -21.00 -4.66 0.33
C SER A 2 -19.73 -4.95 -0.46
N GLU A 3 -18.56 -4.49 0.01
CA GLU A 3 -17.27 -4.73 -0.65
C GLU A 3 -16.93 -6.22 -0.75
N ALA A 4 -17.07 -6.98 0.33
CA ALA A 4 -16.81 -8.40 0.33
C ALA A 4 -17.77 -9.17 -0.60
N LEU A 5 -19.02 -8.72 -0.74
CA LEU A 5 -19.97 -9.26 -1.72
C LEU A 5 -19.52 -8.95 -3.15
N ALA A 6 -19.15 -7.71 -3.44
CA ALA A 6 -18.67 -7.30 -4.76
C ALA A 6 -17.39 -8.03 -5.19
N LEU A 7 -16.58 -8.46 -4.21
CA LEU A 7 -15.37 -9.26 -4.41
C LEU A 7 -15.63 -10.77 -4.54
N GLY A 8 -16.89 -11.23 -4.42
CA GLY A 8 -17.25 -12.63 -4.60
C GLY A 8 -16.92 -13.54 -3.41
N PHE A 9 -16.71 -13.01 -2.20
CA PHE A 9 -16.50 -13.83 -1.01
C PHE A 9 -17.74 -14.68 -0.66
N SER A 10 -17.52 -15.88 -0.13
CA SER A 10 -18.59 -16.74 0.38
C SER A 10 -19.38 -16.07 1.51
N GLU A 11 -20.59 -16.56 1.80
CA GLU A 11 -21.41 -16.01 2.89
C GLU A 11 -20.71 -16.11 4.25
N GLU A 12 -20.08 -17.23 4.54
CA GLU A 12 -19.29 -17.47 5.73
C GLU A 12 -18.16 -16.42 5.85
N LYS A 13 -17.33 -16.28 4.80
CA LYS A 13 -16.21 -15.33 4.78
C LYS A 13 -16.68 -13.86 4.91
N ARG A 14 -17.84 -13.54 4.32
CA ARG A 14 -18.45 -12.20 4.49
C ARG A 14 -18.87 -11.94 5.95
N SER A 15 -19.39 -12.98 6.62
CA SER A 15 -19.70 -12.90 8.05
C SER A 15 -18.45 -12.64 8.89
N ASP A 16 -17.36 -13.36 8.62
CA ASP A 16 -16.08 -13.18 9.29
C ASP A 16 -15.53 -11.75 9.12
N VAL A 17 -15.55 -11.24 7.88
CA VAL A 17 -15.19 -9.84 7.58
C VAL A 17 -16.06 -8.87 8.36
N GLY A 18 -17.36 -9.11 8.42
CA GLY A 18 -18.31 -8.25 9.15
C GLY A 18 -18.04 -8.19 10.66
N ILE A 19 -17.79 -9.35 11.27
CA ILE A 19 -17.43 -9.47 12.68
C ILE A 19 -16.12 -8.75 12.95
N ALA A 20 -15.08 -9.05 12.17
CA ALA A 20 -13.76 -8.44 12.32
C ALA A 20 -13.81 -6.91 12.17
N ALA A 21 -14.55 -6.40 11.19
CA ALA A 21 -14.71 -4.96 10.99
C ALA A 21 -15.43 -4.29 12.16
N THR A 22 -16.47 -4.94 12.71
CA THR A 22 -17.21 -4.43 13.87
C THR A 22 -16.34 -4.37 15.12
N GLU A 23 -15.60 -5.43 15.41
CA GLU A 23 -14.68 -5.49 16.54
C GLU A 23 -13.55 -4.47 16.40
N ALA A 24 -12.97 -4.35 15.19
CA ALA A 24 -11.93 -3.37 14.90
C ALA A 24 -12.43 -1.92 15.11
N ALA A 25 -13.63 -1.59 14.61
CA ALA A 25 -14.24 -0.27 14.77
C ALA A 25 -14.56 0.01 16.26
N THR A 26 -15.05 -1.00 16.98
CA THR A 26 -15.32 -0.90 18.43
C THR A 26 -14.05 -0.61 19.22
N ASN A 27 -12.94 -1.27 18.88
CA ASN A 27 -11.64 -1.03 19.52
C ASN A 27 -11.14 0.40 19.26
N ILE A 28 -11.26 0.91 18.03
CA ILE A 28 -10.94 2.31 17.71
C ILE A 28 -11.77 3.26 18.57
N PHE A 29 -13.09 3.03 18.65
CA PHE A 29 -14.01 3.89 19.40
C PHE A 29 -13.71 3.89 20.89
N LEU A 30 -13.48 2.73 21.48
CA LEU A 30 -13.30 2.60 22.94
C LEU A 30 -11.89 3.00 23.41
N HIS A 31 -10.86 2.74 22.62
CA HIS A 31 -9.46 2.85 23.04
C HIS A 31 -8.63 3.82 22.20
N GLY A 32 -9.05 4.12 20.97
CA GLY A 32 -8.23 4.80 19.98
C GLY A 32 -8.18 6.32 20.08
N ARG A 33 -8.98 6.96 20.94
CA ARG A 33 -9.12 8.43 20.95
C ARG A 33 -9.44 9.03 19.57
N GLY A 34 -10.16 8.27 18.74
CA GLY A 34 -10.38 8.52 17.32
C GLY A 34 -9.45 7.69 16.45
N GLY A 35 -9.85 7.51 15.21
CA GLY A 35 -9.10 6.69 14.25
C GLY A 35 -9.93 6.36 13.02
N GLU A 36 -9.42 5.45 12.20
CA GLU A 36 -10.01 5.06 10.93
C GLU A 36 -9.96 3.54 10.75
N LEU A 37 -11.01 3.00 10.12
CA LEU A 37 -11.03 1.65 9.61
C LEU A 37 -10.93 1.72 8.09
N LEU A 38 -9.79 1.31 7.53
CA LEU A 38 -9.59 1.22 6.09
C LEU A 38 -10.01 -0.16 5.60
N ILE A 39 -10.61 -0.18 4.41
CA ILE A 39 -10.99 -1.38 3.67
C ILE A 39 -10.25 -1.31 2.33
N CYS A 40 -9.26 -2.19 2.14
CA CYS A 40 -8.36 -2.14 0.99
C CYS A 40 -8.50 -3.43 0.17
N PRO A 41 -9.35 -3.46 -0.86
CA PRO A 41 -9.47 -4.60 -1.77
C PRO A 41 -8.26 -4.67 -2.72
N SER A 42 -7.81 -5.87 -3.04
CA SER A 42 -6.76 -6.12 -4.03
C SER A 42 -7.08 -7.37 -4.85
N LYS A 43 -6.64 -7.39 -6.11
CA LYS A 43 -6.80 -8.51 -7.02
C LYS A 43 -5.46 -8.96 -7.60
N ALA A 44 -5.30 -10.26 -7.79
CA ALA A 44 -4.14 -10.87 -8.45
C ALA A 44 -4.63 -12.02 -9.36
N GLY A 45 -4.94 -11.69 -10.62
CA GLY A 45 -5.68 -12.57 -11.52
C GLY A 45 -7.11 -12.76 -11.01
N GLU A 46 -7.54 -14.02 -10.81
CA GLU A 46 -8.86 -14.35 -10.25
C GLU A 46 -8.88 -14.34 -8.72
N ASP A 47 -7.71 -14.34 -8.07
CA ASP A 47 -7.62 -14.28 -6.62
C ASP A 47 -7.91 -12.87 -6.11
N VAL A 48 -8.65 -12.80 -5.02
CA VAL A 48 -9.04 -11.53 -4.38
C VAL A 48 -8.65 -11.57 -2.92
N CYS A 49 -8.15 -10.46 -2.42
CA CYS A 49 -7.98 -10.25 -0.98
C CYS A 49 -8.67 -8.96 -0.52
N LEU A 50 -9.05 -8.96 0.74
CA LEU A 50 -9.56 -7.80 1.45
C LEU A 50 -8.73 -7.58 2.69
N ASP A 51 -8.01 -6.47 2.74
CA ASP A 51 -7.32 -6.02 3.92
C ASP A 51 -8.21 -5.08 4.73
N LEU A 52 -8.35 -5.34 6.03
CA LEU A 52 -8.90 -4.40 6.99
C LEU A 52 -7.75 -3.84 7.82
N MET A 53 -7.72 -2.52 7.98
CA MET A 53 -6.70 -1.84 8.79
C MET A 53 -7.38 -0.90 9.77
N ALA A 54 -7.31 -1.22 11.05
CA ALA A 54 -7.74 -0.35 12.13
C ALA A 54 -6.56 0.52 12.56
N LEU A 55 -6.69 1.82 12.41
CA LEU A 55 -5.66 2.82 12.68
C LEU A 55 -6.14 3.75 13.77
N ASP A 56 -5.39 3.90 14.84
CA ASP A 56 -5.71 4.83 15.91
C ASP A 56 -4.48 5.61 16.41
N SER A 57 -4.74 6.71 17.10
CA SER A 57 -3.76 7.57 17.76
C SER A 57 -3.91 7.54 19.29
N GLY A 58 -4.40 6.43 19.83
CA GLY A 58 -4.60 6.21 21.25
C GLY A 58 -3.29 6.07 22.05
N PRO A 59 -3.39 5.61 23.30
CA PRO A 59 -2.23 5.47 24.18
C PRO A 59 -1.29 4.35 23.75
N GLY A 60 -1.70 3.54 22.76
CA GLY A 60 -0.98 2.33 22.37
C GLY A 60 -1.16 1.18 23.36
N ILE A 61 -0.59 0.03 23.00
CA ILE A 61 -0.65 -1.21 23.78
C ILE A 61 0.76 -1.54 24.26
N SER A 62 0.95 -1.57 25.56
CA SER A 62 2.25 -1.87 26.20
C SER A 62 2.61 -3.35 26.14
N ASP A 63 1.62 -4.24 26.22
CA ASP A 63 1.79 -5.70 26.16
C ASP A 63 0.84 -6.29 25.10
N ILE A 64 1.33 -6.34 23.86
CA ILE A 64 0.57 -6.87 22.71
C ILE A 64 0.27 -8.35 22.92
N THR A 65 1.21 -9.12 23.47
CA THR A 65 1.05 -10.56 23.69
C THR A 65 -0.14 -10.83 24.60
N ARG A 66 -0.25 -10.07 25.68
CA ARG A 66 -1.37 -10.16 26.61
C ARG A 66 -2.68 -9.68 25.99
N ALA A 67 -2.63 -8.59 25.21
CA ALA A 67 -3.82 -8.03 24.54
C ALA A 67 -4.42 -8.95 23.48
N MET A 68 -3.63 -9.86 22.93
CA MET A 68 -4.09 -10.86 21.94
C MET A 68 -4.64 -12.15 22.57
N GLN A 69 -4.54 -12.31 23.93
CA GLN A 69 -5.10 -13.45 24.64
C GLN A 69 -6.61 -13.27 24.83
N ASP A 70 -7.35 -14.41 24.75
CA ASP A 70 -8.78 -14.43 25.04
C ASP A 70 -9.10 -14.03 26.48
N GLY A 71 -10.19 -13.30 26.65
CA GLY A 71 -10.65 -12.86 27.97
C GLY A 71 -9.91 -11.63 28.50
N PHE A 72 -8.93 -11.09 27.81
CA PHE A 72 -8.28 -9.85 28.20
C PHE A 72 -9.10 -8.64 27.74
N SER A 73 -9.61 -7.89 28.70
CA SER A 73 -10.31 -6.61 28.49
C SER A 73 -9.88 -5.61 29.53
N THR A 74 -9.55 -4.40 29.09
CA THR A 74 -9.22 -3.27 29.99
C THR A 74 -10.45 -2.52 30.49
N ILE A 75 -11.65 -2.74 29.93
CA ILE A 75 -12.89 -2.02 30.26
C ILE A 75 -14.07 -2.94 30.59
N GLY A 76 -13.83 -4.19 31.00
CA GLY A 76 -14.92 -5.09 31.44
C GLY A 76 -15.82 -5.61 30.30
N THR A 77 -15.44 -5.44 29.02
CA THR A 77 -16.06 -6.14 27.88
C THR A 77 -15.58 -7.60 27.85
N ALA A 78 -16.28 -8.48 27.13
CA ALA A 78 -15.99 -9.92 27.11
C ALA A 78 -14.56 -10.32 26.68
N GLY A 79 -13.67 -9.36 26.38
CA GLY A 79 -12.24 -9.58 26.09
C GLY A 79 -11.96 -10.44 24.86
N GLN A 80 -12.85 -10.44 23.89
CA GLN A 80 -12.73 -11.29 22.69
C GLN A 80 -12.16 -10.54 21.46
N GLY A 81 -11.98 -9.20 21.53
CA GLY A 81 -11.78 -8.34 20.37
C GLY A 81 -10.57 -8.67 19.49
N LEU A 82 -9.35 -8.38 19.92
CA LEU A 82 -8.15 -8.51 19.06
C LEU A 82 -7.83 -9.96 18.71
N GLY A 83 -7.92 -10.88 19.70
CA GLY A 83 -7.72 -12.30 19.47
C GLY A 83 -8.76 -12.91 18.53
N ALA A 84 -10.04 -12.49 18.66
CA ALA A 84 -11.12 -12.96 17.79
C ALA A 84 -10.90 -12.55 16.33
N ILE A 85 -10.52 -11.29 16.07
CA ILE A 85 -10.19 -10.83 14.70
C ILE A 85 -9.09 -11.68 14.09
N GLY A 86 -8.02 -11.97 14.85
CA GLY A 86 -6.90 -12.79 14.37
C GLY A 86 -7.27 -14.23 14.02
N ARG A 87 -8.31 -14.80 14.67
CA ARG A 87 -8.80 -16.16 14.35
C ARG A 87 -9.69 -16.20 13.11
N LEU A 88 -10.44 -15.15 12.83
CA LEU A 88 -11.33 -15.07 11.67
C LEU A 88 -10.56 -14.77 10.37
N ALA A 89 -9.43 -14.08 10.48
CA ALA A 89 -8.62 -13.67 9.35
C ALA A 89 -7.66 -14.77 8.88
N ASP A 90 -7.34 -14.77 7.58
CA ASP A 90 -6.33 -15.67 7.01
C ASP A 90 -4.91 -15.24 7.41
N ASP A 91 -4.71 -13.94 7.66
CA ASP A 91 -3.46 -13.37 8.17
C ASP A 91 -3.75 -12.12 8.98
N SER A 92 -2.93 -11.83 10.00
CA SER A 92 -3.08 -10.62 10.80
C SER A 92 -1.78 -10.22 11.47
N SER A 93 -1.63 -8.94 11.73
CA SER A 93 -0.50 -8.41 12.49
C SER A 93 -0.87 -7.07 13.14
N ILE A 94 -0.14 -6.74 14.20
CA ILE A 94 -0.34 -5.52 14.96
C ILE A 94 0.98 -4.79 15.18
N PHE A 95 0.95 -3.47 15.07
CA PHE A 95 2.02 -2.58 15.48
C PHE A 95 1.47 -1.53 16.43
N SER A 96 1.99 -1.49 17.63
CA SER A 96 1.62 -0.51 18.65
C SER A 96 2.84 -0.11 19.45
N ALA A 97 2.89 1.16 19.83
CA ALA A 97 3.91 1.67 20.73
C ALA A 97 3.27 2.67 21.70
N PRO A 98 3.79 2.79 22.95
CA PRO A 98 3.29 3.74 23.90
C PRO A 98 3.20 5.16 23.32
N ASP A 99 2.06 5.80 23.51
CA ASP A 99 1.71 7.14 23.04
C ASP A 99 1.79 7.36 21.50
N LYS A 100 1.86 6.27 20.71
CA LYS A 100 1.86 6.32 19.24
C LYS A 100 0.65 5.64 18.62
N GLY A 101 -0.32 5.20 19.44
CA GLY A 101 -1.50 4.49 18.94
C GLY A 101 -1.19 3.08 18.44
N THR A 102 -2.18 2.52 17.75
CA THR A 102 -2.15 1.15 17.23
C THR A 102 -2.49 1.12 15.76
N VAL A 103 -1.86 0.24 15.02
CA VAL A 103 -2.28 -0.23 13.71
C VAL A 103 -2.49 -1.73 13.81
N TYR A 104 -3.71 -2.18 13.58
CA TYR A 104 -4.05 -3.58 13.47
C TYR A 104 -4.49 -3.87 12.04
N TRP A 105 -3.79 -4.78 11.40
CA TRP A 105 -4.11 -5.25 10.05
C TRP A 105 -4.57 -6.70 10.10
N CYS A 106 -5.60 -7.01 9.32
CA CYS A 106 -6.00 -8.38 9.05
C CYS A 106 -6.44 -8.56 7.59
N ARG A 107 -6.22 -9.74 7.04
CA ARG A 107 -6.43 -10.11 5.64
C ARG A 107 -7.39 -11.26 5.50
N PHE A 108 -8.31 -11.13 4.55
CA PHE A 108 -9.22 -12.18 4.11
C PHE A 108 -8.94 -12.49 2.65
N LEU A 109 -8.84 -13.79 2.33
CA LEU A 109 -8.55 -14.28 0.98
C LEU A 109 -9.76 -15.02 0.42
N SER A 110 -10.07 -14.81 -0.86
CA SER A 110 -11.14 -15.59 -1.55
C SER A 110 -10.69 -17.00 -1.88
N SER A 111 -9.41 -17.21 -2.12
CA SER A 111 -8.76 -18.50 -2.36
C SER A 111 -7.35 -18.50 -1.77
N GLY A 112 -6.82 -19.67 -1.45
CA GLY A 112 -5.75 -19.88 -0.49
C GLY A 112 -4.34 -19.40 -0.82
N SER A 113 -4.08 -18.55 -1.81
CA SER A 113 -2.71 -18.15 -2.14
C SER A 113 -2.26 -16.86 -1.45
N ARG A 114 -1.70 -16.99 -0.24
CA ARG A 114 -1.08 -15.87 0.51
C ARG A 114 0.09 -15.23 -0.24
N GLU A 115 0.82 -16.01 -1.04
CA GLU A 115 2.04 -15.55 -1.71
C GLU A 115 1.79 -14.47 -2.75
N ARG A 116 0.63 -14.47 -3.39
CA ARG A 116 0.26 -13.47 -4.40
C ARG A 116 0.03 -12.08 -3.82
N PHE A 117 -0.25 -11.98 -2.52
CA PHE A 117 -0.62 -10.75 -1.82
C PHE A 117 0.45 -10.31 -0.79
N ARG A 118 1.74 -10.51 -1.08
CA ARG A 118 2.83 -10.10 -0.17
C ARG A 118 3.01 -8.58 -0.09
N THR A 119 2.42 -7.82 -0.99
CA THR A 119 2.49 -6.36 -1.02
C THR A 119 1.44 -5.73 -0.10
N GLY A 120 1.79 -4.59 0.48
CA GLY A 120 0.88 -3.72 1.19
C GLY A 120 0.49 -2.53 0.30
N ILE A 121 -0.81 -2.30 0.13
CA ILE A 121 -1.31 -1.24 -0.73
C ILE A 121 -2.38 -0.46 0.02
N ILE A 122 -2.26 0.85 -0.02
CA ILE A 122 -3.31 1.79 0.34
C ILE A 122 -3.48 2.73 -0.85
N ASN A 123 -4.71 2.85 -1.36
CA ASN A 123 -5.08 3.83 -2.36
C ASN A 123 -6.43 4.42 -1.93
N LEU A 124 -6.42 5.66 -1.51
CA LEU A 124 -7.58 6.33 -0.94
C LEU A 124 -7.78 7.69 -1.60
N ALA A 125 -9.02 7.96 -1.95
CA ALA A 125 -9.42 9.28 -2.40
C ALA A 125 -9.39 10.30 -1.24
N ILE A 126 -9.15 11.55 -1.56
CA ILE A 126 -9.41 12.66 -0.65
C ILE A 126 -10.87 12.62 -0.17
N LYS A 127 -11.13 13.08 1.05
CA LYS A 127 -12.43 12.92 1.72
C LYS A 127 -13.62 13.45 0.93
N GLU A 128 -13.42 14.47 0.11
CA GLU A 128 -14.44 15.14 -0.69
C GLU A 128 -14.75 14.40 -2.00
N GLU A 129 -13.92 13.42 -2.38
CA GLU A 129 -14.04 12.68 -3.64
C GLU A 129 -14.45 11.22 -3.39
N THR A 130 -15.11 10.64 -4.37
CA THR A 130 -15.52 9.22 -4.33
C THR A 130 -14.52 8.30 -5.04
N VAL A 131 -13.63 8.87 -5.84
CA VAL A 131 -12.60 8.16 -6.61
C VAL A 131 -11.25 8.84 -6.44
N SER A 132 -10.21 8.06 -6.28
CA SER A 132 -8.84 8.56 -6.17
C SER A 132 -8.32 9.01 -7.55
N GLY A 133 -7.66 10.15 -7.60
CA GLY A 133 -6.87 10.60 -8.75
C GLY A 133 -5.56 9.83 -8.87
N ASP A 134 -5.14 9.16 -7.81
CA ASP A 134 -3.99 8.27 -7.80
C ASP A 134 -4.35 6.87 -8.27
N SER A 135 -3.34 6.13 -8.72
CA SER A 135 -3.45 4.69 -8.95
C SER A 135 -2.11 3.96 -8.76
N TYR A 136 -2.16 2.65 -8.83
CA TYR A 136 -0.97 1.79 -8.78
C TYR A 136 -1.13 0.61 -9.73
N LEU A 137 -0.02 -0.04 -10.05
CA LEU A 137 -0.02 -1.28 -10.83
C LEU A 137 1.10 -2.21 -10.34
N ILE A 138 0.81 -3.50 -10.33
CA ILE A 138 1.80 -4.55 -10.10
C ILE A 138 1.62 -5.60 -11.19
N VAL A 139 2.59 -5.70 -12.10
CA VAL A 139 2.63 -6.75 -13.14
C VAL A 139 3.72 -7.74 -12.78
N ARG A 140 3.33 -9.00 -12.59
CA ARG A 140 4.25 -10.08 -12.26
C ARG A 140 4.43 -11.02 -13.45
N HIS A 141 5.67 -11.20 -13.87
CA HIS A 141 6.12 -12.23 -14.77
C HIS A 141 7.16 -13.10 -14.05
N GLU A 142 7.45 -14.30 -14.58
CA GLU A 142 8.38 -15.26 -13.96
C GLU A 142 9.74 -14.64 -13.59
N ALA A 143 10.35 -13.89 -14.50
CA ALA A 143 11.65 -13.27 -14.29
C ALA A 143 11.62 -11.79 -13.89
N ARG A 144 10.42 -11.17 -13.85
CA ARG A 144 10.32 -9.72 -13.75
C ARG A 144 9.05 -9.28 -13.03
N THR A 145 9.16 -8.29 -12.15
CA THR A 145 8.00 -7.60 -11.57
C THR A 145 8.11 -6.10 -11.84
N VAL A 146 7.03 -5.50 -12.34
CA VAL A 146 6.90 -4.04 -12.52
C VAL A 146 5.97 -3.52 -11.42
N PHE A 147 6.46 -2.55 -10.66
CA PHE A 147 5.69 -1.77 -9.71
C PHE A 147 5.55 -0.35 -10.24
N MET A 148 4.35 0.20 -10.14
CA MET A 148 4.05 1.56 -10.53
C MET A 148 3.19 2.23 -9.46
N VAL A 149 3.47 3.49 -9.19
CA VAL A 149 2.55 4.44 -8.52
C VAL A 149 2.43 5.64 -9.43
N VAL A 150 1.22 6.10 -9.65
CA VAL A 150 0.88 7.24 -10.49
C VAL A 150 -0.08 8.17 -9.76
N ASP A 151 0.14 9.46 -9.89
CA ASP A 151 -0.63 10.57 -9.35
C ASP A 151 -1.11 11.43 -10.52
N GLY A 152 -2.41 11.38 -10.81
CA GLY A 152 -3.05 12.18 -11.86
C GLY A 152 -3.18 13.63 -11.40
N LEU A 153 -2.85 14.60 -12.26
CA LEU A 153 -2.85 16.01 -11.89
C LEU A 153 -4.21 16.52 -11.37
N GLY A 154 -4.22 16.95 -10.10
CA GLY A 154 -5.40 17.39 -9.36
C GLY A 154 -6.12 16.21 -8.72
N HIS A 155 -7.42 16.29 -8.51
CA HIS A 155 -8.23 15.25 -7.89
C HIS A 155 -9.55 15.01 -8.67
N GLY A 156 -10.27 13.95 -8.31
CA GLY A 156 -11.55 13.57 -8.90
C GLY A 156 -11.41 12.99 -10.30
N ALA A 157 -12.52 12.94 -11.06
CA ALA A 157 -12.67 12.16 -12.27
C ALA A 157 -11.59 12.40 -13.34
N GLY A 158 -11.14 13.65 -13.53
CA GLY A 158 -10.12 13.95 -14.54
C GLY A 158 -8.71 13.48 -14.16
N ALA A 159 -8.37 13.46 -12.86
CA ALA A 159 -7.12 12.88 -12.36
C ALA A 159 -7.20 11.35 -12.45
N THR A 160 -8.33 10.77 -12.04
CA THR A 160 -8.59 9.33 -12.17
C THR A 160 -8.45 8.84 -13.61
N GLU A 161 -8.97 9.61 -14.61
CA GLU A 161 -8.83 9.27 -16.02
C GLU A 161 -7.36 9.18 -16.43
N ALA A 162 -6.54 10.18 -16.06
CA ALA A 162 -5.11 10.19 -16.36
C ALA A 162 -4.39 9.01 -15.70
N ALA A 163 -4.67 8.74 -14.42
CA ALA A 163 -4.08 7.63 -13.70
C ALA A 163 -4.45 6.26 -14.30
N GLN A 164 -5.71 6.08 -14.68
CA GLN A 164 -6.19 4.83 -15.31
C GLN A 164 -5.60 4.62 -16.70
N GLU A 165 -5.41 5.68 -17.48
CA GLU A 165 -4.74 5.57 -18.78
C GLU A 165 -3.26 5.21 -18.64
N ALA A 166 -2.59 5.77 -17.62
CA ALA A 166 -1.22 5.36 -17.27
C ALA A 166 -1.16 3.86 -16.88
N VAL A 167 -2.11 3.38 -16.05
CA VAL A 167 -2.20 1.95 -15.68
C VAL A 167 -2.29 1.06 -16.91
N LYS A 168 -3.23 1.34 -17.83
CA LYS A 168 -3.41 0.56 -19.07
C LYS A 168 -2.16 0.56 -19.93
N THR A 169 -1.50 1.71 -20.04
CA THR A 169 -0.30 1.86 -20.87
C THR A 169 0.85 1.06 -20.27
N VAL A 170 1.12 1.20 -18.97
CA VAL A 170 2.19 0.46 -18.30
C VAL A 170 1.93 -1.05 -18.35
N GLU A 171 0.70 -1.50 -18.17
CA GLU A 171 0.33 -2.91 -18.30
C GLU A 171 0.63 -3.45 -19.70
N ARG A 172 0.27 -2.70 -20.75
CA ARG A 172 0.52 -3.05 -22.16
C ARG A 172 2.01 -3.16 -22.48
N TYR A 173 2.82 -2.29 -21.92
CA TYR A 173 4.26 -2.19 -22.20
C TYR A 173 5.15 -2.75 -21.07
N ALA A 174 4.60 -3.52 -20.14
CA ALA A 174 5.32 -4.02 -18.95
C ALA A 174 6.59 -4.84 -19.25
N ASN A 175 6.76 -5.33 -20.49
CA ASN A 175 7.94 -6.06 -20.94
C ASN A 175 9.06 -5.17 -21.53
N ARG A 176 8.83 -3.85 -21.65
CA ARG A 176 9.78 -2.87 -22.18
C ARG A 176 10.70 -2.32 -21.09
N SER A 177 11.72 -1.53 -21.49
CA SER A 177 12.53 -0.75 -20.56
C SER A 177 11.69 0.32 -19.84
N SER A 178 12.14 0.79 -18.70
CA SER A 178 11.41 1.84 -17.96
C SER A 178 11.36 3.15 -18.75
N ALA A 179 12.39 3.46 -19.53
CA ALA A 179 12.42 4.63 -20.43
C ALA A 179 11.33 4.53 -21.51
N GLU A 180 11.25 3.40 -22.23
CA GLU A 180 10.20 3.16 -23.23
C GLU A 180 8.79 3.23 -22.63
N ILE A 181 8.58 2.64 -21.44
CA ILE A 181 7.30 2.71 -20.73
C ILE A 181 6.93 4.16 -20.43
N ILE A 182 7.86 4.97 -19.93
CA ILE A 182 7.65 6.40 -19.64
C ILE A 182 7.30 7.16 -20.92
N GLU A 183 8.01 6.94 -22.02
CA GLU A 183 7.75 7.60 -23.30
C GLU A 183 6.36 7.27 -23.83
N HIS A 184 5.98 5.98 -23.87
CA HIS A 184 4.63 5.57 -24.28
C HIS A 184 3.55 6.16 -23.36
N THR A 185 3.77 6.16 -22.05
CA THR A 185 2.82 6.72 -21.10
C THR A 185 2.70 8.23 -21.29
N HIS A 186 3.81 8.94 -21.54
CA HIS A 186 3.76 10.37 -21.85
C HIS A 186 2.92 10.65 -23.08
N ASP A 187 3.06 9.87 -24.15
CA ASP A 187 2.33 10.08 -25.40
C ASP A 187 0.83 9.83 -25.22
N GLU A 188 0.43 8.78 -24.54
CA GLU A 188 -0.98 8.46 -24.28
C GLU A 188 -1.64 9.50 -23.37
N LEU A 189 -0.91 10.06 -22.41
CA LEU A 189 -1.44 11.04 -21.46
C LEU A 189 -1.61 12.46 -22.04
N LYS A 190 -1.14 12.75 -23.25
CA LYS A 190 -1.29 14.07 -23.89
C LYS A 190 -2.75 14.56 -24.06
N LYS A 191 -3.70 13.63 -24.01
CA LYS A 191 -5.15 13.91 -24.11
C LYS A 191 -5.84 14.03 -22.76
N THR A 192 -5.09 13.88 -21.67
CA THR A 192 -5.56 13.93 -20.29
C THR A 192 -4.99 15.15 -19.56
N ARG A 193 -5.25 15.25 -18.27
CA ARG A 193 -4.62 16.26 -17.41
C ARG A 193 -3.11 16.04 -17.23
N GLY A 194 -2.60 14.84 -17.54
CA GLY A 194 -1.27 14.41 -17.24
C GLY A 194 -1.13 13.84 -15.84
N ALA A 195 0.08 13.32 -15.54
CA ALA A 195 0.35 12.67 -14.26
C ALA A 195 1.83 12.77 -13.87
N ALA A 196 2.10 12.61 -12.56
CA ALA A 196 3.38 12.18 -12.04
C ALA A 196 3.38 10.65 -11.93
N MET A 197 4.50 10.00 -12.19
CA MET A 197 4.59 8.54 -12.15
C MET A 197 5.99 8.08 -11.78
N SER A 198 6.06 7.02 -11.01
CA SER A 198 7.30 6.29 -10.76
C SER A 198 7.13 4.81 -11.05
N LEU A 199 8.18 4.23 -11.64
CA LEU A 199 8.31 2.82 -11.99
C LEU A 199 9.47 2.20 -11.23
N ALA A 200 9.28 1.01 -10.71
CA ALA A 200 10.34 0.17 -10.18
C ALA A 200 10.21 -1.22 -10.83
N ILE A 201 11.24 -1.62 -11.54
CA ILE A 201 11.29 -2.89 -12.26
C ILE A 201 12.31 -3.80 -11.60
N VAL A 202 11.85 -4.90 -11.06
CA VAL A 202 12.69 -5.94 -10.44
C VAL A 202 12.99 -7.01 -11.48
N ASP A 203 14.27 -7.26 -11.72
CA ASP A 203 14.77 -8.45 -12.43
C ASP A 203 15.12 -9.51 -11.37
N HIS A 204 14.36 -10.60 -11.33
CA HIS A 204 14.56 -11.66 -10.34
C HIS A 204 15.80 -12.51 -10.60
N ASN A 205 16.22 -12.64 -11.87
CA ASN A 205 17.40 -13.41 -12.26
C ASN A 205 18.68 -12.66 -11.90
N GLN A 206 18.72 -11.36 -12.21
CA GLN A 206 19.88 -10.51 -11.93
C GLN A 206 19.89 -9.94 -10.52
N LYS A 207 18.78 -10.07 -9.79
CA LYS A 207 18.56 -9.45 -8.46
C LYS A 207 18.84 -7.95 -8.48
N THR A 208 18.33 -7.27 -9.50
CA THR A 208 18.48 -5.83 -9.69
C THR A 208 17.11 -5.15 -9.69
N LEU A 209 17.11 -3.89 -9.27
CA LEU A 209 15.98 -2.99 -9.40
C LEU A 209 16.36 -1.82 -10.28
N THR A 210 15.59 -1.62 -11.36
CA THR A 210 15.63 -0.43 -12.19
C THR A 210 14.52 0.51 -11.76
N TYR A 211 14.86 1.75 -11.46
CA TYR A 211 13.89 2.77 -11.07
C TYR A 211 13.94 3.95 -12.03
N ALA A 212 12.77 4.44 -12.41
CA ALA A 212 12.61 5.67 -13.18
C ALA A 212 11.34 6.40 -12.72
N GLY A 213 11.41 7.71 -12.54
CA GLY A 213 10.28 8.50 -12.07
C GLY A 213 10.24 9.89 -12.68
N ILE A 214 9.04 10.37 -12.96
CA ILE A 214 8.73 11.70 -13.44
C ILE A 214 7.73 12.36 -12.49
N GLY A 215 8.09 13.51 -11.94
CA GLY A 215 7.24 14.28 -11.03
C GLY A 215 7.53 14.00 -9.55
N ASN A 216 6.48 14.03 -8.73
CA ASN A 216 6.53 14.06 -7.25
C ASN A 216 6.22 12.72 -6.57
N VAL A 217 6.02 11.64 -7.31
CA VAL A 217 5.86 10.29 -6.72
C VAL A 217 7.20 9.82 -6.17
N THR A 218 7.25 9.56 -4.88
CA THR A 218 8.48 9.19 -4.18
C THR A 218 8.67 7.68 -4.12
N GLY A 219 9.90 7.23 -4.33
CA GLY A 219 10.35 5.86 -4.10
C GLY A 219 11.50 5.80 -3.11
N MET A 220 11.55 4.72 -2.32
CA MET A 220 12.69 4.42 -1.45
C MET A 220 12.87 2.91 -1.30
N ILE A 221 14.10 2.50 -1.05
CA ILE A 221 14.43 1.13 -0.65
C ILE A 221 14.92 1.16 0.79
N VAL A 222 14.35 0.29 1.59
CA VAL A 222 14.74 0.10 2.99
C VAL A 222 15.27 -1.32 3.15
N ALA A 223 16.47 -1.43 3.71
CA ALA A 223 17.10 -2.68 4.10
C ALA A 223 17.52 -2.58 5.58
N PRO A 224 17.87 -3.70 6.24
CA PRO A 224 18.36 -3.64 7.62
C PRO A 224 19.53 -2.66 7.79
N GLY A 225 19.31 -1.63 8.60
CA GLY A 225 20.31 -0.58 8.87
C GLY A 225 20.53 0.45 7.76
N ALA A 226 19.81 0.40 6.66
CA ALA A 226 19.97 1.33 5.53
C ALA A 226 18.62 1.75 4.93
N SER A 227 18.55 3.01 4.51
CA SER A 227 17.43 3.54 3.73
C SER A 227 17.99 4.42 2.62
N LYS A 228 17.50 4.24 1.40
CA LYS A 228 17.94 4.98 0.23
C LYS A 228 16.73 5.51 -0.54
N SER A 229 16.64 6.83 -0.70
CA SER A 229 15.65 7.45 -1.58
C SER A 229 16.02 7.20 -3.04
N LEU A 230 15.02 6.97 -3.86
CA LEU A 230 15.13 6.82 -5.30
C LEU A 230 14.85 8.16 -5.98
N ILE A 231 15.60 8.47 -7.02
CA ILE A 231 15.58 9.79 -7.64
C ILE A 231 14.52 9.85 -8.73
N THR A 232 13.67 10.87 -8.69
CA THR A 232 12.74 11.23 -9.76
C THR A 232 13.25 12.47 -10.51
N GLN A 233 12.89 12.59 -11.78
CA GLN A 233 13.14 13.77 -12.58
C GLN A 233 11.93 14.73 -12.55
N ASN A 234 12.21 16.02 -12.61
CA ASN A 234 11.15 17.01 -12.78
C ASN A 234 10.46 16.84 -14.13
N GLY A 235 9.15 16.93 -14.14
CA GLY A 235 8.33 16.79 -15.32
C GLY A 235 6.89 16.43 -15.00
N THR A 236 6.10 16.28 -16.05
CA THR A 236 4.72 15.83 -16.00
C THR A 236 4.44 15.02 -17.25
N LEU A 237 4.05 13.77 -17.09
CA LEU A 237 3.65 12.94 -18.22
C LEU A 237 2.41 13.53 -18.89
N GLY A 238 2.39 13.53 -20.21
CA GLY A 238 1.34 14.18 -20.99
C GLY A 238 1.57 15.67 -21.28
N ALA A 239 2.46 16.36 -20.53
CA ALA A 239 2.71 17.79 -20.71
C ALA A 239 4.20 18.11 -20.94
N ALA A 240 5.07 17.76 -20.02
CA ALA A 240 6.48 18.10 -20.07
C ALA A 240 7.34 16.90 -19.65
N LEU A 241 8.02 16.28 -20.61
CA LEU A 241 8.94 15.18 -20.38
C LEU A 241 10.39 15.68 -20.47
N PRO A 242 11.30 15.24 -19.60
CA PRO A 242 12.75 15.40 -19.81
C PRO A 242 13.17 14.82 -21.15
N ARG A 243 14.19 15.41 -21.79
CA ARG A 243 14.70 14.95 -23.10
C ARG A 243 15.11 13.46 -23.10
N SER A 244 15.53 12.95 -21.94
CA SER A 244 15.86 11.54 -21.75
C SER A 244 15.42 11.13 -20.35
N PRO A 245 14.41 10.26 -20.21
CA PRO A 245 14.10 9.65 -18.92
C PRO A 245 15.31 8.88 -18.38
N GLN A 246 15.71 9.18 -17.15
CA GLN A 246 16.86 8.52 -16.53
C GLN A 246 16.41 7.25 -15.80
N GLU A 247 17.19 6.21 -15.99
CA GLU A 247 17.04 4.93 -15.30
C GLU A 247 18.16 4.76 -14.27
N PHE A 248 17.79 4.41 -13.06
CA PHE A 248 18.72 4.13 -11.97
C PHE A 248 18.67 2.65 -11.64
N VAL A 249 19.76 1.95 -11.95
CA VAL A 249 19.87 0.51 -11.69
C VAL A 249 20.69 0.27 -10.43
N GLN A 250 20.21 -0.61 -9.55
CA GLN A 250 20.95 -1.00 -8.36
C GLN A 250 20.70 -2.47 -8.01
N ALA A 251 21.66 -3.10 -7.36
CA ALA A 251 21.49 -4.43 -6.78
C ALA A 251 20.51 -4.39 -5.62
N ILE A 252 19.70 -5.44 -5.49
CA ILE A 252 18.78 -5.64 -4.38
C ILE A 252 19.55 -6.34 -3.25
N ALA A 253 19.70 -5.66 -2.12
CA ALA A 253 20.29 -6.27 -0.93
C ALA A 253 19.29 -7.22 -0.26
N PRO A 254 19.76 -8.24 0.48
CA PRO A 254 18.90 -9.11 1.26
C PRO A 254 17.94 -8.34 2.19
N SER A 255 16.71 -8.87 2.35
CA SER A 255 15.65 -8.27 3.18
C SER A 255 15.31 -6.83 2.83
N SER A 256 15.46 -6.46 1.55
CA SER A 256 15.07 -5.13 1.06
C SER A 256 13.57 -5.03 0.85
N THR A 257 13.02 -3.87 1.17
CA THR A 257 11.62 -3.52 0.92
C THR A 257 11.57 -2.24 0.09
N LEU A 258 10.84 -2.29 -1.02
CA LEU A 258 10.49 -1.12 -1.82
C LEU A 258 9.28 -0.43 -1.17
N ILE A 259 9.36 0.87 -1.02
CA ILE A 259 8.24 1.73 -0.60
C ILE A 259 8.08 2.81 -1.65
N MET A 260 6.88 2.93 -2.23
CA MET A 260 6.52 3.99 -3.16
C MET A 260 5.26 4.69 -2.67
N PHE A 261 5.17 6.00 -2.84
CA PHE A 261 4.00 6.76 -2.41
C PHE A 261 3.83 8.07 -3.19
N SER A 262 2.58 8.49 -3.32
CA SER A 262 2.20 9.78 -3.90
C SER A 262 2.42 10.93 -2.92
N ASP A 263 2.23 12.17 -3.35
CA ASP A 263 2.43 13.34 -2.52
C ASP A 263 1.32 13.59 -1.47
N GLY A 264 0.27 12.76 -1.48
CA GLY A 264 -0.67 12.65 -0.35
C GLY A 264 0.00 12.25 0.96
N LEU A 265 1.27 11.80 0.93
CA LEU A 265 2.12 11.62 2.08
C LEU A 265 3.15 12.74 2.21
N ASN A 266 3.56 12.98 3.46
CA ASN A 266 4.67 13.87 3.76
C ASN A 266 6.00 13.28 3.22
N SER A 267 6.83 14.10 2.58
CA SER A 267 8.14 13.68 2.04
C SER A 267 9.14 13.20 3.11
N ARG A 268 8.86 13.37 4.40
CA ARG A 268 9.69 12.91 5.52
C ARG A 268 9.38 11.48 5.97
N VAL A 269 8.73 10.68 5.13
CA VAL A 269 8.49 9.26 5.41
C VAL A 269 9.82 8.57 5.75
N GLY A 270 9.84 7.86 6.86
CA GLY A 270 11.00 7.10 7.31
C GLY A 270 10.66 6.11 8.42
N LEU A 271 11.36 4.98 8.44
CA LEU A 271 11.11 3.88 9.37
C LEU A 271 12.00 3.91 10.63
N THR A 272 12.95 4.83 10.72
CA THR A 272 13.90 4.90 11.85
C THR A 272 13.24 5.14 13.21
N ALA A 273 12.10 5.82 13.21
CA ALA A 273 11.30 6.06 14.42
C ALA A 273 10.42 4.87 14.85
N TYR A 274 10.45 3.77 14.08
CA TYR A 274 9.58 2.59 14.25
C TYR A 274 10.42 1.30 14.36
N PRO A 275 11.09 1.05 15.50
CA PRO A 275 11.91 -0.14 15.68
C PRO A 275 11.13 -1.43 15.40
N GLY A 276 11.68 -2.29 14.55
CA GLY A 276 11.08 -3.57 14.18
C GLY A 276 9.94 -3.53 13.17
N LEU A 277 9.48 -2.35 12.73
CA LEU A 277 8.39 -2.23 11.76
C LEU A 277 8.76 -2.82 10.40
N ILE A 278 10.00 -2.65 9.94
CA ILE A 278 10.46 -3.17 8.64
C ILE A 278 10.35 -4.70 8.52
N ASN A 279 10.35 -5.41 9.65
CA ASN A 279 10.21 -6.87 9.70
C ASN A 279 8.74 -7.34 9.80
N ARG A 280 7.80 -6.43 9.70
CA ARG A 280 6.37 -6.72 9.75
C ARG A 280 5.80 -6.90 8.35
N PRO A 281 4.61 -7.52 8.21
CA PRO A 281 3.93 -7.62 6.93
C PRO A 281 3.79 -6.27 6.22
N ALA A 282 4.01 -6.25 4.91
CA ALA A 282 3.97 -5.02 4.12
C ALA A 282 2.67 -4.21 4.25
N PRO A 283 1.46 -4.82 4.35
CA PRO A 283 0.24 -4.06 4.61
C PRO A 283 0.26 -3.31 5.94
N LEU A 284 0.82 -3.91 6.99
CA LEU A 284 0.94 -3.25 8.28
C LEU A 284 1.91 -2.06 8.21
N ILE A 285 3.01 -2.20 7.47
CA ILE A 285 3.94 -1.09 7.21
C ILE A 285 3.19 0.05 6.50
N ALA A 286 2.44 -0.26 5.43
CA ALA A 286 1.64 0.74 4.71
C ALA A 286 0.65 1.45 5.63
N GLY A 287 -0.04 0.71 6.52
CA GLY A 287 -0.97 1.27 7.50
C GLY A 287 -0.30 2.25 8.48
N VAL A 288 0.88 1.91 9.01
CA VAL A 288 1.64 2.81 9.90
C VAL A 288 2.08 4.06 9.15
N LEU A 289 2.59 3.90 7.91
CA LEU A 289 3.01 5.05 7.10
C LEU A 289 1.83 5.98 6.76
N TYR A 290 0.68 5.42 6.42
CA TYR A 290 -0.52 6.21 6.15
C TYR A 290 -0.99 6.96 7.41
N ARG A 291 -1.09 6.30 8.55
CA ARG A 291 -1.53 6.91 9.80
C ARG A 291 -0.68 8.12 10.18
N ASP A 292 0.64 7.99 10.07
CA ASP A 292 1.57 8.96 10.65
C ASP A 292 2.07 10.01 9.64
N PHE A 293 1.98 9.73 8.32
CA PHE A 293 2.53 10.63 7.30
C PHE A 293 1.51 11.13 6.28
N SER A 294 0.25 10.64 6.27
CA SER A 294 -0.78 11.16 5.37
C SER A 294 -1.07 12.64 5.67
N ARG A 295 -1.14 13.44 4.62
CA ARG A 295 -1.49 14.86 4.70
C ARG A 295 -2.99 15.10 4.86
N ARG A 296 -3.83 14.11 4.54
CA ARG A 296 -5.30 14.19 4.61
C ARG A 296 -5.91 15.32 3.77
N ARG A 297 -5.18 15.83 2.79
CA ARG A 297 -5.56 16.97 1.93
C ARG A 297 -5.47 16.65 0.45
N ASP A 298 -5.13 15.41 0.13
CA ASP A 298 -4.97 14.90 -1.21
C ASP A 298 -5.29 13.42 -1.26
N ASP A 299 -5.42 12.88 -2.46
CA ASP A 299 -5.43 11.46 -2.69
C ASP A 299 -4.14 10.83 -2.13
N ALA A 300 -4.19 9.63 -1.64
CA ALA A 300 -3.03 8.99 -1.02
C ALA A 300 -2.84 7.56 -1.51
N THR A 301 -1.72 7.32 -2.16
CA THR A 301 -1.31 5.98 -2.57
C THR A 301 0.01 5.59 -1.91
N ILE A 302 0.03 4.40 -1.32
CA ILE A 302 1.21 3.77 -0.73
C ILE A 302 1.31 2.35 -1.28
N LEU A 303 2.49 2.00 -1.75
CA LEU A 303 2.85 0.64 -2.16
C LEU A 303 4.09 0.22 -1.38
N VAL A 304 3.99 -0.87 -0.63
CA VAL A 304 5.09 -1.50 0.11
C VAL A 304 5.27 -2.91 -0.44
N ALA A 305 6.47 -3.22 -0.95
CA ALA A 305 6.76 -4.50 -1.56
C ALA A 305 8.08 -5.07 -1.03
N PRO A 306 8.07 -6.22 -0.33
CA PRO A 306 9.29 -6.98 -0.10
C PRO A 306 9.93 -7.36 -1.43
N LEU A 307 11.23 -7.06 -1.61
CA LEU A 307 11.96 -7.31 -2.84
C LEU A 307 12.59 -8.70 -2.89
N GLU A 308 12.61 -9.40 -1.78
CA GLU A 308 13.11 -10.77 -1.72
C GLU A 308 12.05 -11.76 -2.14
N GLY A 309 12.42 -12.49 -3.02
CA GLY A 309 12.55 -13.89 -3.34
C GLY A 309 11.25 -14.56 -3.60
N ASN A 310 11.28 -15.24 -4.65
CA ASN A 310 10.78 -16.59 -4.73
C ASN A 310 11.72 -17.46 -3.88
N ALA A 311 11.30 -17.86 -2.71
CA ALA A 311 11.67 -19.12 -2.12
C ALA A 311 10.51 -20.07 -2.33
#